data_c78c70ac034e7eb83c52cebb39dd44c4
#
_entry.id   c78c70ac034e7eb83c52cebb39dd44c4
#
_cell.length_a   1.000
_cell.length_b   1.000
_cell.length_c   1.000
_cell.angle_alpha   90.00
_cell.angle_beta   90.00
_cell.angle_gamma   90.00
#
_symmetry.space_group_name_H-M   'P 1'
#
loop_
_entity.id
_entity.type
_entity.pdbx_description
1 polymer ?
#
loop_
_entity_poly.entity_id
_entity_poly.type
_entity_poly.pdbx_seq_one_letter_code
_entity_poly.pdbx_strand_id
1 'polypeptide(L)'
;MSNALSLDNIKAFAAAWFLALDQHVPIADAYKLLADNGLHVQFPDGDITDFNSFKTWYDRVTNLFFDENHNVQTVEPVRVTDSEAEVIVVVGWQASWWEPPAAKSKRVSMDATQRWIVRPSSKNAYGLEIAFYNAQEKPFNYAPGFARL
;
A
#
# COMPACT_ATOMS: atom_id res chain seq x y z
N MET A 1 -2.97 26.72 -10.05
CA MET A 1 -3.73 25.52 -9.66
C MET A 1 -2.77 24.38 -9.39
N SER A 2 -2.92 23.76 -8.25
CA SER A 2 -2.14 22.58 -7.99
C SER A 2 -2.65 21.41 -8.83
N ASN A 3 -1.73 20.69 -9.46
CA ASN A 3 -2.06 19.48 -10.18
C ASN A 3 -1.94 18.29 -9.21
N ALA A 4 -3.08 17.71 -8.81
CA ALA A 4 -3.09 16.54 -7.91
C ALA A 4 -2.29 15.37 -8.49
N LEU A 5 -2.22 15.25 -9.83
CA LEU A 5 -1.48 14.19 -10.51
C LEU A 5 -0.01 14.53 -10.78
N SER A 6 0.54 15.56 -10.13
CA SER A 6 1.99 15.81 -10.19
C SER A 6 2.76 14.68 -9.49
N LEU A 7 3.97 14.41 -9.99
CA LEU A 7 4.79 13.34 -9.42
C LEU A 7 5.10 13.58 -7.93
N ASP A 8 5.41 14.84 -7.56
CA ASP A 8 5.70 15.17 -6.16
C ASP A 8 4.51 14.90 -5.26
N ASN A 9 3.30 15.24 -5.71
CA ASN A 9 2.09 14.97 -4.94
C ASN A 9 1.79 13.48 -4.83
N ILE A 10 2.00 12.71 -5.91
CA ILE A 10 1.84 11.26 -5.89
C ILE A 10 2.83 10.62 -4.91
N LYS A 11 4.07 11.09 -4.88
CA LYS A 11 5.07 10.61 -3.90
C LYS A 11 4.63 10.89 -2.46
N ALA A 12 4.13 12.08 -2.19
CA ALA A 12 3.63 12.44 -0.86
C ALA A 12 2.42 11.57 -0.48
N PHE A 13 1.51 11.33 -1.42
CA PHE A 13 0.35 10.46 -1.22
C PHE A 13 0.77 9.02 -0.95
N ALA A 14 1.73 8.48 -1.70
CA ALA A 14 2.25 7.13 -1.48
C ALA A 14 2.86 6.99 -0.08
N ALA A 15 3.65 7.96 0.35
CA ALA A 15 4.21 7.96 1.70
C ALA A 15 3.11 7.97 2.77
N ALA A 16 2.06 8.76 2.56
CA ALA A 16 0.92 8.82 3.49
C ALA A 16 0.16 7.50 3.56
N TRP A 17 -0.02 6.81 2.43
CA TRP A 17 -0.66 5.50 2.39
C TRP A 17 0.11 4.49 3.24
N PHE A 18 1.41 4.37 3.03
CA PHE A 18 2.22 3.41 3.76
C PHE A 18 2.35 3.77 5.24
N LEU A 19 2.43 5.05 5.58
CA LEU A 19 2.42 5.48 6.98
C LEU A 19 1.11 5.08 7.68
N ALA A 20 -0.02 5.21 6.99
CA ALA A 20 -1.30 4.77 7.51
C ALA A 20 -1.30 3.26 7.83
N LEU A 21 -0.73 2.45 6.95
CA LEU A 21 -0.58 1.01 7.20
C LEU A 21 0.34 0.74 8.39
N ASP A 22 1.47 1.43 8.48
CA ASP A 22 2.44 1.25 9.57
C ASP A 22 1.84 1.58 10.93
N GLN A 23 1.00 2.60 10.98
CA GLN A 23 0.37 3.07 12.21
C GLN A 23 -0.91 2.33 12.57
N HIS A 24 -1.37 1.41 11.71
CA HIS A 24 -2.65 0.73 11.90
C HIS A 24 -3.78 1.72 12.19
N VAL A 25 -3.90 2.77 11.37
CA VAL A 25 -4.93 3.80 11.56
C VAL A 25 -6.32 3.19 11.57
N PRO A 26 -7.32 3.85 12.19
CA PRO A 26 -8.70 3.41 12.04
C PRO A 26 -9.05 3.23 10.57
N ILE A 27 -9.78 2.17 10.25
CA ILE A 27 -10.06 1.80 8.85
C ILE A 27 -10.76 2.93 8.07
N ALA A 28 -11.56 3.75 8.76
CA ALA A 28 -12.20 4.91 8.14
C ALA A 28 -11.18 5.88 7.53
N ASP A 29 -10.00 5.99 8.13
CA ASP A 29 -8.94 6.85 7.60
C ASP A 29 -8.29 6.22 6.35
N ALA A 30 -8.14 4.89 6.33
CA ALA A 30 -7.65 4.19 5.14
C ALA A 30 -8.62 4.32 3.96
N TYR A 31 -9.93 4.25 4.21
CA TYR A 31 -10.95 4.41 3.18
C TYR A 31 -10.86 5.75 2.44
N LYS A 32 -10.39 6.81 3.12
CA LYS A 32 -10.23 8.12 2.50
C LYS A 32 -9.16 8.15 1.42
N LEU A 33 -8.30 7.16 1.38
CA LEU A 33 -7.20 7.05 0.42
C LEU A 33 -7.53 6.07 -0.73
N LEU A 34 -8.67 5.40 -0.67
CA LEU A 34 -9.09 4.38 -1.63
C LEU A 34 -10.30 4.85 -2.43
N ALA A 35 -10.41 4.37 -3.67
CA ALA A 35 -11.58 4.65 -4.51
C ALA A 35 -12.84 4.01 -3.92
N ASP A 36 -13.95 4.75 -3.90
CA ASP A 36 -15.25 4.24 -3.51
C ASP A 36 -15.81 3.30 -4.56
N ASN A 37 -15.54 3.60 -5.83
CA ASN A 37 -16.06 2.85 -6.97
C ASN A 37 -14.91 2.39 -7.86
N GLY A 38 -14.99 1.15 -8.32
CA GLY A 38 -14.00 0.59 -9.23
C GLY A 38 -12.67 0.27 -8.57
N LEU A 39 -12.64 0.13 -7.25
CA LEU A 39 -11.45 -0.28 -6.52
C LEU A 39 -11.04 -1.69 -6.91
N HIS A 40 -9.78 -1.87 -7.24
CA HIS A 40 -9.21 -3.19 -7.48
C HIS A 40 -7.79 -3.24 -6.90
N VAL A 41 -7.62 -4.02 -5.84
CA VAL A 41 -6.33 -4.26 -5.22
C VAL A 41 -6.00 -5.73 -5.38
N GLN A 42 -4.84 -6.02 -5.95
CA GLN A 42 -4.37 -7.40 -6.16
C GLN A 42 -3.23 -7.71 -5.19
N PHE A 43 -3.46 -8.68 -4.34
CA PHE A 43 -2.43 -9.30 -3.51
C PHE A 43 -2.18 -10.73 -3.98
N PRO A 44 -1.02 -11.35 -3.66
CA PRO A 44 -0.75 -12.74 -4.07
C PRO A 44 -1.80 -13.74 -3.59
N ASP A 45 -2.47 -13.46 -2.48
CA ASP A 45 -3.44 -14.35 -1.84
C ASP A 45 -4.89 -13.96 -2.07
N GLY A 46 -5.17 -12.97 -2.92
CA GLY A 46 -6.54 -12.62 -3.27
C GLY A 46 -6.71 -11.18 -3.73
N ASP A 47 -7.88 -10.91 -4.28
CA ASP A 47 -8.25 -9.59 -4.80
C ASP A 47 -9.21 -8.89 -3.85
N ILE A 48 -9.06 -7.56 -3.77
CA ILE A 48 -9.95 -6.65 -3.05
C ILE A 48 -10.66 -5.80 -4.09
N THR A 49 -11.99 -5.79 -4.08
CA THR A 49 -12.80 -5.09 -5.07
C THR A 49 -13.77 -4.08 -4.47
N ASP A 50 -13.84 -4.00 -3.14
CA ASP A 50 -14.70 -3.07 -2.42
C ASP A 50 -14.20 -2.85 -0.99
N PHE A 51 -14.87 -1.98 -0.24
CA PHE A 51 -14.49 -1.70 1.14
C PHE A 51 -14.71 -2.89 2.08
N ASN A 52 -15.68 -3.76 1.80
CA ASN A 52 -15.90 -4.95 2.64
C ASN A 52 -14.73 -5.93 2.52
N SER A 53 -14.29 -6.21 1.31
CA SER A 53 -13.11 -7.08 1.10
C SER A 53 -11.83 -6.42 1.61
N PHE A 54 -11.71 -5.09 1.50
CA PHE A 54 -10.59 -4.36 2.10
C PHE A 54 -10.59 -4.52 3.62
N LYS A 55 -11.75 -4.39 4.27
CA LYS A 55 -11.86 -4.56 5.73
C LYS A 55 -11.41 -5.94 6.18
N THR A 56 -11.80 -6.99 5.45
CA THR A 56 -11.38 -8.36 5.76
C THR A 56 -9.85 -8.48 5.72
N TRP A 57 -9.23 -7.94 4.69
CA TRP A 57 -7.78 -7.93 4.56
C TRP A 57 -7.11 -7.08 5.65
N TYR A 58 -7.62 -5.87 5.89
CA TYR A 58 -7.06 -4.92 6.85
C TYR A 58 -7.09 -5.48 8.27
N ASP A 59 -8.24 -6.05 8.66
CA ASP A 59 -8.38 -6.66 9.99
C ASP A 59 -7.39 -7.82 10.16
N ARG A 60 -7.18 -8.62 9.12
CA ARG A 60 -6.24 -9.74 9.16
C ARG A 60 -4.81 -9.26 9.33
N VAL A 61 -4.36 -8.33 8.50
CA VAL A 61 -2.95 -7.89 8.51
C VAL A 61 -2.61 -7.06 9.75
N THR A 62 -3.55 -6.25 10.24
CA THR A 62 -3.31 -5.45 11.45
C THR A 62 -3.33 -6.29 12.72
N ASN A 63 -3.98 -7.46 12.72
CA ASN A 63 -3.90 -8.40 13.82
C ASN A 63 -2.67 -9.31 13.74
N LEU A 64 -2.14 -9.54 12.55
CA LEU A 64 -1.02 -10.45 12.33
C LEU A 64 0.34 -9.73 12.48
N PHE A 65 0.50 -8.58 11.83
CA PHE A 65 1.78 -7.89 11.75
C PHE A 65 1.86 -6.73 12.74
N PHE A 66 3.04 -6.49 13.25
CA PHE A 66 3.34 -5.38 14.16
C PHE A 66 4.77 -4.87 13.92
N ASP A 67 5.08 -3.71 14.50
CA ASP A 67 6.37 -3.05 14.31
C ASP A 67 6.71 -2.89 12.81
N GLU A 68 5.71 -2.48 12.05
CA GLU A 68 5.83 -2.36 10.61
C GLU A 68 6.54 -1.07 10.22
N ASN A 69 7.31 -1.16 9.15
CA ASN A 69 7.93 0.00 8.51
C ASN A 69 7.87 -0.17 6.99
N HIS A 70 7.29 0.81 6.32
CA HIS A 70 7.34 0.93 4.87
C HIS A 70 8.23 2.11 4.50
N ASN A 71 9.19 1.87 3.63
CA ASN A 71 10.08 2.91 3.11
C ASN A 71 9.91 3.00 1.59
N VAL A 72 9.28 4.07 1.12
CA VAL A 72 9.10 4.31 -0.31
C VAL A 72 10.45 4.67 -0.91
N GLN A 73 10.95 3.84 -1.82
CA GLN A 73 12.24 4.04 -2.47
C GLN A 73 12.12 4.84 -3.75
N THR A 74 11.17 4.47 -4.62
CA THR A 74 10.92 5.18 -5.88
C THR A 74 9.44 5.20 -6.21
N VAL A 75 9.02 6.25 -6.91
CA VAL A 75 7.73 6.36 -7.58
C VAL A 75 7.99 6.87 -8.98
N GLU A 76 7.71 6.06 -9.98
CA GLU A 76 8.00 6.40 -11.38
C GLU A 76 6.71 6.40 -12.21
N PRO A 77 6.47 7.46 -12.99
CA PRO A 77 5.29 7.51 -13.84
C PRO A 77 5.45 6.56 -15.02
N VAL A 78 4.38 5.82 -15.32
CA VAL A 78 4.26 5.03 -16.55
C VAL A 78 3.42 5.81 -17.54
N ARG A 79 2.31 6.40 -17.06
CA ARG A 79 1.35 7.13 -17.89
C ARG A 79 0.63 8.15 -17.00
N VAL A 80 0.50 9.36 -17.51
CA VAL A 80 -0.28 10.42 -16.83
C VAL A 80 -1.23 11.02 -17.84
N THR A 81 -2.52 11.08 -17.47
CA THR A 81 -3.56 11.74 -18.25
C THR A 81 -4.21 12.85 -17.40
N ASP A 82 -5.24 13.51 -17.92
CA ASP A 82 -5.99 14.51 -17.14
C ASP A 82 -6.80 13.89 -16.00
N SER A 83 -7.10 12.59 -16.08
CA SER A 83 -8.02 11.91 -15.16
C SER A 83 -7.37 10.86 -14.29
N GLU A 84 -6.15 10.42 -14.59
CA GLU A 84 -5.47 9.39 -13.79
C GLU A 84 -3.98 9.35 -14.07
N ALA A 85 -3.24 8.75 -13.14
CA ALA A 85 -1.83 8.44 -13.33
C ALA A 85 -1.59 6.97 -12.98
N GLU A 86 -0.78 6.33 -13.82
CA GLU A 86 -0.27 4.99 -13.56
C GLU A 86 1.19 5.09 -13.19
N VAL A 87 1.57 4.52 -12.04
CA VAL A 87 2.92 4.64 -11.48
C VAL A 87 3.42 3.28 -11.03
N ILE A 88 4.74 3.13 -11.04
CA ILE A 88 5.44 2.01 -10.41
C ILE A 88 6.00 2.52 -9.09
N VAL A 89 5.66 1.85 -8.00
CA VAL A 89 6.11 2.17 -6.64
C VAL A 89 7.00 1.05 -6.15
N VAL A 90 8.23 1.39 -5.77
CA VAL A 90 9.12 0.44 -5.09
C VAL A 90 9.16 0.82 -3.62
N VAL A 91 8.81 -0.12 -2.76
CA VAL A 91 8.74 0.09 -1.32
C VAL A 91 9.47 -1.02 -0.59
N GLY A 92 10.30 -0.66 0.39
CA GLY A 92 10.88 -1.59 1.33
C GLY A 92 9.91 -1.79 2.49
N TRP A 93 9.60 -3.03 2.83
CA TRP A 93 8.70 -3.37 3.92
C TRP A 93 9.39 -4.25 4.94
N GLN A 94 9.26 -3.88 6.20
CA GLN A 94 9.67 -4.69 7.34
C GLN A 94 8.49 -4.85 8.27
N ALA A 95 8.31 -6.05 8.81
CA ALA A 95 7.25 -6.34 9.75
C ALA A 95 7.60 -7.53 10.61
N SER A 96 7.05 -7.57 11.80
CA SER A 96 7.18 -8.69 12.72
C SER A 96 5.83 -9.41 12.83
N TRP A 97 5.88 -10.72 13.07
CA TRP A 97 4.71 -11.50 13.47
C TRP A 97 5.14 -12.60 14.43
N TRP A 98 4.18 -13.13 15.15
CA TRP A 98 4.44 -14.17 16.14
C TRP A 98 3.51 -15.35 15.92
N GLU A 99 4.09 -16.53 15.94
CA GLU A 99 3.37 -17.80 15.82
C GLU A 99 3.41 -18.51 17.18
N PRO A 100 2.35 -18.36 18.03
CA PRO A 100 2.32 -18.99 19.34
C PRO A 100 2.46 -20.51 19.22
N PRO A 101 3.18 -21.20 20.12
CA PRO A 101 3.85 -20.72 21.33
C PRO A 101 5.34 -20.39 21.15
N ALA A 102 5.77 -19.99 19.95
CA ALA A 102 7.17 -19.69 19.69
C ALA A 102 7.75 -18.70 20.71
N ALA A 103 9.00 -18.88 21.09
CA ALA A 103 9.65 -18.04 22.07
C ALA A 103 9.94 -16.62 21.54
N LYS A 104 10.03 -16.45 20.22
CA LYS A 104 10.39 -15.20 19.59
C LYS A 104 9.51 -14.92 18.38
N SER A 105 9.33 -13.63 18.06
CA SER A 105 8.71 -13.21 16.83
C SER A 105 9.63 -13.47 15.63
N LYS A 106 9.02 -13.52 14.45
CA LYS A 106 9.73 -13.52 13.16
C LYS A 106 9.70 -12.11 12.60
N ARG A 107 10.66 -11.80 11.72
CA ARG A 107 10.67 -10.53 11.02
C ARG A 107 10.98 -10.73 9.55
N VAL A 108 10.18 -10.11 8.69
CA VAL A 108 10.41 -10.05 7.25
C VAL A 108 11.04 -8.70 6.90
N SER A 109 11.90 -8.70 5.90
CA SER A 109 12.39 -7.50 5.24
C SER A 109 12.45 -7.77 3.75
N MET A 110 11.75 -6.98 2.96
CA MET A 110 11.72 -7.19 1.51
C MET A 110 11.44 -5.90 0.76
N ASP A 111 11.82 -5.89 -0.52
CA ASP A 111 11.39 -4.85 -1.45
C ASP A 111 10.25 -5.38 -2.31
N ALA A 112 9.19 -4.60 -2.40
CA ALA A 112 8.05 -4.87 -3.26
C ALA A 112 8.00 -3.84 -4.39
N THR A 113 7.83 -4.31 -5.62
CA THR A 113 7.56 -3.48 -6.78
C THR A 113 6.08 -3.56 -7.07
N GLN A 114 5.41 -2.42 -7.03
CA GLN A 114 3.95 -2.33 -7.13
C GLN A 114 3.56 -1.46 -8.32
N ARG A 115 2.38 -1.71 -8.88
CA ARG A 115 1.78 -0.87 -9.91
C ARG A 115 0.50 -0.29 -9.36
N TRP A 116 0.36 1.04 -9.42
CA TRP A 116 -0.82 1.74 -8.95
C TRP A 116 -1.44 2.57 -10.06
N ILE A 117 -2.76 2.72 -10.02
CA ILE A 117 -3.47 3.80 -10.72
C ILE A 117 -4.13 4.67 -9.66
N VAL A 118 -3.82 5.96 -9.70
CA VAL A 118 -4.40 6.97 -8.81
C VAL A 118 -5.25 7.93 -9.61
N ARG A 119 -6.32 8.43 -9.00
CA ARG A 119 -7.27 9.37 -9.60
C ARG A 119 -7.51 10.54 -8.65
N PRO A 120 -7.92 11.70 -9.18
CA PRO A 120 -8.33 12.82 -8.33
C PRO A 120 -9.50 12.44 -7.42
N SER A 121 -9.46 12.93 -6.18
CA SER A 121 -10.47 12.69 -5.15
C SER A 121 -10.54 13.90 -4.23
N SER A 122 -11.72 14.15 -3.65
CA SER A 122 -11.90 15.21 -2.67
C SER A 122 -11.90 14.72 -1.22
N LYS A 123 -11.62 13.44 -0.99
CA LYS A 123 -11.76 12.81 0.33
C LYS A 123 -10.61 13.08 1.28
N ASN A 124 -9.47 13.55 0.78
CA ASN A 124 -8.28 13.78 1.59
C ASN A 124 -7.50 15.01 1.10
N ALA A 125 -6.50 15.41 1.89
CA ALA A 125 -5.73 16.62 1.60
C ALA A 125 -4.81 16.49 0.37
N TYR A 126 -4.49 15.27 -0.04
CA TYR A 126 -3.65 15.03 -1.23
C TYR A 126 -4.44 15.17 -2.53
N GLY A 127 -5.75 15.06 -2.45
CA GLY A 127 -6.60 15.14 -3.64
C GLY A 127 -6.52 13.92 -4.53
N LEU A 128 -6.13 12.77 -4.01
CA LEU A 128 -5.94 11.53 -4.75
C LEU A 128 -6.60 10.35 -4.06
N GLU A 129 -6.94 9.34 -4.86
CA GLU A 129 -7.40 8.04 -4.37
C GLU A 129 -6.74 6.92 -5.18
N ILE A 130 -6.50 5.78 -4.54
CA ILE A 130 -6.02 4.59 -5.23
C ILE A 130 -7.21 3.88 -5.85
N ALA A 131 -7.19 3.70 -7.17
CA ALA A 131 -8.22 2.94 -7.90
C ALA A 131 -7.74 1.53 -8.22
N PHE A 132 -6.48 1.37 -8.58
CA PHE A 132 -5.85 0.08 -8.86
C PHE A 132 -4.53 -0.03 -8.11
N TYR A 133 -4.26 -1.22 -7.60
CA TYR A 133 -3.07 -1.48 -6.79
C TYR A 133 -2.69 -2.94 -6.98
N ASN A 134 -1.58 -3.21 -7.65
CA ASN A 134 -1.00 -4.54 -7.72
C ASN A 134 0.21 -4.58 -6.78
N ALA A 135 0.07 -5.31 -5.68
CA ALA A 135 1.09 -5.37 -4.63
C ALA A 135 2.33 -6.14 -5.06
N GLN A 136 2.23 -6.98 -6.10
CA GLN A 136 3.33 -7.82 -6.56
C GLN A 136 3.43 -7.78 -8.08
N GLU A 137 3.89 -6.65 -8.60
CA GLU A 137 4.17 -6.50 -10.05
C GLU A 137 5.38 -7.34 -10.46
N LYS A 138 6.30 -7.56 -9.53
CA LYS A 138 7.46 -8.45 -9.66
C LYS A 138 7.54 -9.34 -8.42
N PRO A 139 8.22 -10.50 -8.49
CA PRO A 139 8.48 -11.30 -7.30
C PRO A 139 9.11 -10.46 -6.19
N PHE A 140 8.71 -10.70 -4.94
CA PHE A 140 9.28 -9.99 -3.80
C PHE A 140 10.77 -10.27 -3.68
N ASN A 141 11.53 -9.21 -3.43
CA ASN A 141 12.97 -9.30 -3.23
C ASN A 141 13.28 -9.30 -1.74
N TYR A 142 13.44 -10.50 -1.17
CA TYR A 142 13.67 -10.70 0.26
C TYR A 142 15.12 -10.41 0.64
N ALA A 143 15.31 -9.68 1.74
CA ALA A 143 16.63 -9.48 2.31
C ALA A 143 17.13 -10.77 2.97
N PRO A 144 18.44 -11.10 2.84
CA PRO A 144 19.00 -12.27 3.50
C PRO A 144 19.00 -12.11 5.03
N GLY A 145 18.85 -13.22 5.75
CA GLY A 145 18.89 -13.22 7.21
C GLY A 145 17.58 -12.94 7.90
N PHE A 146 16.51 -12.68 7.15
CA PHE A 146 15.16 -12.46 7.69
C PHE A 146 14.24 -13.61 7.31
N ALA A 147 13.12 -13.72 8.01
CA ALA A 147 12.09 -14.68 7.67
C ALA A 147 11.37 -14.28 6.36
N ARG A 148 10.73 -15.23 5.72
CA ARG A 148 9.90 -15.01 4.53
C ARG A 148 8.45 -15.35 4.84
N LEU A 149 7.55 -14.67 4.14
CA LEU A 149 6.13 -14.99 4.21
C LEU A 149 5.82 -16.35 3.57
#